data_412800f1e93c09e3bc37179dc3255f56
#
_entry.id   412800f1e93c09e3bc37179dc3255f56
#
_cell.length_a   1.000
_cell.length_b   1.000
_cell.length_c   1.000
_cell.angle_alpha   90.00
_cell.angle_beta   90.00
_cell.angle_gamma   90.00
#
_symmetry.space_group_name_H-M   'P 1'
#
loop_
_entity.id
_entity.type
_entity.pdbx_description
1 polymer ?
#
loop_
_entity_poly.entity_id
_entity_poly.type
_entity_poly.pdbx_seq_one_letter_code
_entity_poly.pdbx_strand_id
1 'polypeptide(L)'
;GQQIWQELQNGRWGEITPFTVTPEMLEAAKAVKKREIEAWRTAQEAQSFTFEWNGRTWNGGPDSVSRLSPVVMSAKSATARTTIAWGDAENQQVKLSMQKLEELLTSMVQAQVNRNDEIYRRQREMKEELNNLDDLRSIRAFGVT
;
A
#
# COMPACT_ATOMS: atom_id res chain seq x y z
N GLY A 1 43.23 -1.93 -39.43
CA GLY A 1 43.63 -0.82 -39.11
C GLY A 1 42.69 0.31 -38.97
N GLN A 2 43.16 1.43 -39.34
CA GLN A 2 42.37 2.57 -39.15
C GLN A 2 41.18 2.67 -40.01
N GLN A 3 41.25 2.03 -41.10
CA GLN A 3 40.18 2.01 -41.99
C GLN A 3 39.03 1.24 -41.41
N ILE A 4 39.25 0.12 -40.88
CA ILE A 4 38.22 -0.68 -40.26
C ILE A 4 37.66 0.03 -39.09
N TRP A 5 38.53 0.66 -38.38
CA TRP A 5 38.11 1.38 -37.22
C TRP A 5 37.12 2.48 -37.59
N GLN A 6 37.39 3.17 -38.67
CA GLN A 6 36.50 4.21 -39.09
C GLN A 6 35.17 3.66 -39.58
N GLU A 7 35.19 2.55 -40.20
CA GLU A 7 33.96 1.95 -40.65
C GLU A 7 33.08 1.56 -39.50
N LEU A 8 33.69 1.07 -38.46
CA LEU A 8 32.93 0.72 -37.29
C LEU A 8 32.32 1.92 -36.66
N GLN A 9 32.99 3.04 -36.75
CA GLN A 9 32.43 4.24 -36.14
C GLN A 9 31.44 4.91 -37.03
N ASN A 10 31.55 4.70 -38.28
CA ASN A 10 30.68 5.41 -39.14
C ASN A 10 29.45 4.61 -39.33
N GLY A 11 28.90 4.71 -40.32
CA GLY A 11 27.73 4.19 -40.60
C GLY A 11 27.27 2.95 -39.97
N ARG A 12 28.14 2.03 -39.85
CA ARG A 12 27.76 0.84 -39.26
C ARG A 12 27.22 1.02 -37.93
N TRP A 13 27.86 1.75 -37.15
CA TRP A 13 27.45 1.94 -35.80
C TRP A 13 26.21 2.76 -35.67
N GLY A 14 26.08 3.64 -36.56
CA GLY A 14 24.94 4.48 -36.53
C GLY A 14 23.67 3.78 -36.73
N GLU A 15 23.69 2.72 -37.49
CA GLU A 15 22.49 2.10 -37.67
C GLU A 15 22.49 0.75 -37.31
N ILE A 16 23.28 0.45 -36.45
CA ILE A 16 23.27 -0.71 -35.97
C ILE A 16 22.06 -1.13 -35.55
N THR A 17 21.79 -2.08 -35.49
CA THR A 17 20.83 -2.77 -34.92
C THR A 17 19.92 -2.05 -34.09
N PRO A 18 18.78 -1.88 -34.47
CA PRO A 18 17.78 -1.34 -33.60
C PRO A 18 17.67 -2.26 -32.40
N PHE A 19 17.46 -1.66 -31.27
CA PHE A 19 17.27 -2.39 -30.06
C PHE A 19 16.06 -3.31 -30.23
N THR A 20 16.27 -4.59 -30.09
CA THR A 20 15.21 -5.56 -30.22
C THR A 20 14.70 -5.96 -28.85
N VAL A 21 13.43 -5.73 -28.62
CA VAL A 21 12.79 -6.11 -27.37
C VAL A 21 12.37 -7.56 -27.44
N THR A 22 12.86 -8.36 -26.52
CA THR A 22 12.51 -9.78 -26.47
C THR A 22 11.40 -10.03 -25.46
N PRO A 23 10.68 -11.15 -25.56
CA PRO A 23 9.67 -11.49 -24.55
C PRO A 23 10.25 -11.57 -23.15
N GLU A 24 11.49 -12.01 -23.03
CA GLU A 24 12.15 -12.10 -21.72
C GLU A 24 12.37 -10.71 -21.12
N MET A 25 12.64 -9.74 -21.95
CA MET A 25 12.81 -8.35 -21.50
C MET A 25 11.49 -7.79 -21.00
N LEU A 26 10.41 -8.09 -21.68
CA LEU A 26 9.08 -7.65 -21.27
C LEU A 26 8.70 -8.29 -19.93
N GLU A 27 8.95 -9.57 -19.78
CA GLU A 27 8.65 -10.26 -18.53
C GLU A 27 9.49 -9.75 -17.38
N ALA A 28 10.77 -9.46 -17.63
CA ALA A 28 11.64 -8.90 -16.60
C ALA A 28 11.16 -7.52 -16.17
N ALA A 29 10.74 -6.68 -17.10
CA ALA A 29 10.23 -5.36 -16.78
C ALA A 29 8.92 -5.45 -16.00
N LYS A 30 8.04 -6.38 -16.36
CA LYS A 30 6.80 -6.61 -15.63
C LYS A 30 7.09 -7.12 -14.22
N ALA A 31 8.09 -7.97 -14.07
CA ALA A 31 8.46 -8.49 -12.76
C ALA A 31 8.92 -7.37 -11.82
N VAL A 32 9.67 -6.40 -12.34
CA VAL A 32 10.08 -5.24 -11.56
C VAL A 32 8.86 -4.46 -11.09
N LYS A 33 7.92 -4.20 -12.00
CA LYS A 33 6.70 -3.47 -11.66
C LYS A 33 5.82 -4.22 -10.68
N LYS A 34 5.76 -5.55 -10.80
CA LYS A 34 4.99 -6.37 -9.84
C LYS A 34 5.58 -6.23 -8.43
N ARG A 35 6.89 -6.17 -8.32
CA ARG A 35 7.53 -5.94 -7.02
C ARG A 35 7.21 -4.55 -6.47
N GLU A 36 7.15 -3.55 -7.35
CA GLU A 36 6.76 -2.20 -6.94
C GLU A 36 5.31 -2.17 -6.46
N ILE A 37 4.43 -2.91 -7.10
CA ILE A 37 3.03 -3.03 -6.69
C ILE A 37 2.94 -3.69 -5.30
N GLU A 38 3.71 -4.74 -5.07
CA GLU A 38 3.73 -5.40 -3.77
C GLU A 38 4.25 -4.47 -2.67
N ALA A 39 5.30 -3.70 -2.97
CA ALA A 39 5.84 -2.73 -2.02
C ALA A 39 4.82 -1.63 -1.74
N TRP A 40 4.10 -1.18 -2.77
CA TRP A 40 3.03 -0.19 -2.62
C TRP A 40 1.94 -0.73 -1.68
N ARG A 41 1.51 -1.97 -1.89
CA ARG A 41 0.50 -2.59 -1.04
C ARG A 41 0.94 -2.63 0.42
N THR A 42 2.15 -3.10 0.67
CA THR A 42 2.68 -3.19 2.02
C THR A 42 2.73 -1.82 2.70
N ALA A 43 3.16 -0.80 1.96
CA ALA A 43 3.23 0.56 2.48
C ALA A 43 1.83 1.10 2.78
N GLN A 44 0.85 0.82 1.91
CA GLN A 44 -0.52 1.27 2.12
C GLN A 44 -1.15 0.60 3.34
N GLU A 45 -0.92 -0.70 3.51
CA GLU A 45 -1.46 -1.44 4.66
C GLU A 45 -0.91 -0.93 5.99
N ALA A 46 0.30 -0.40 5.99
CA ALA A 46 0.94 0.08 7.20
C ALA A 46 0.57 1.52 7.57
N GLN A 47 -0.07 2.25 6.65
CA GLN A 47 -0.38 3.64 6.89
C GLN A 47 -1.47 3.84 7.93
N SER A 48 -1.32 4.89 8.72
CA SER A 48 -2.38 5.35 9.62
C SER A 48 -3.42 6.11 8.83
N PHE A 49 -4.64 6.08 9.30
CA PHE A 49 -5.73 6.83 8.69
C PHE A 49 -6.70 7.24 9.79
N THR A 50 -7.72 8.00 9.44
CA THR A 50 -8.74 8.39 10.41
C THR A 50 -10.09 7.84 9.97
N PHE A 51 -10.97 7.66 10.94
CA PHE A 51 -12.33 7.21 10.68
C PHE A 51 -13.29 7.92 11.64
N GLU A 52 -14.55 7.96 11.25
CA GLU A 52 -15.57 8.60 12.07
C GLU A 52 -16.31 7.56 12.90
N TRP A 53 -16.49 7.89 14.17
CA TRP A 53 -17.29 7.05 15.05
C TRP A 53 -17.82 7.90 16.21
N ASN A 54 -19.09 7.72 16.51
CA ASN A 54 -19.73 8.38 17.65
C ASN A 54 -19.56 9.90 17.63
N GLY A 55 -19.67 10.48 16.44
CA GLY A 55 -19.59 11.94 16.27
C GLY A 55 -18.20 12.54 16.36
N ARG A 56 -17.17 11.72 16.39
CA ARG A 56 -15.78 12.17 16.46
C ARG A 56 -14.94 11.48 15.42
N THR A 57 -13.80 12.07 15.15
CA THR A 57 -12.80 11.47 14.27
C THR A 57 -11.75 10.76 15.12
N TRP A 58 -11.41 9.54 14.78
CA TRP A 58 -10.47 8.70 15.52
C TRP A 58 -9.34 8.24 14.63
N ASN A 59 -8.19 7.99 15.23
CA ASN A 59 -7.06 7.43 14.51
C ASN A 59 -7.25 5.94 14.31
N GLY A 60 -6.97 5.48 13.13
CA GLY A 60 -7.00 4.07 12.76
C GLY A 60 -5.67 3.63 12.18
N GLY A 61 -5.63 2.38 11.74
CA GLY A 61 -4.44 1.78 11.18
C GLY A 61 -3.89 0.71 12.11
N PRO A 62 -2.90 -0.07 11.64
CA PRO A 62 -2.39 -1.20 12.43
C PRO A 62 -1.84 -0.80 13.79
N ASP A 63 -1.16 0.34 13.88
CA ASP A 63 -0.61 0.80 15.14
C ASP A 63 -1.71 1.14 16.14
N SER A 64 -2.77 1.81 15.67
CA SER A 64 -3.88 2.18 16.54
C SER A 64 -4.62 0.96 17.05
N VAL A 65 -4.83 -0.03 16.18
CA VAL A 65 -5.45 -1.30 16.57
C VAL A 65 -4.57 -2.01 17.61
N SER A 66 -3.26 -2.02 17.38
CA SER A 66 -2.32 -2.67 18.30
C SER A 66 -2.31 -2.03 19.68
N ARG A 67 -2.56 -0.74 19.75
CA ARG A 67 -2.63 -0.03 21.05
C ARG A 67 -3.94 -0.21 21.75
N LEU A 68 -5.05 -0.18 21.01
CA LEU A 68 -6.37 -0.27 21.60
C LEU A 68 -6.76 -1.68 22.01
N SER A 69 -6.37 -2.66 21.21
CA SER A 69 -6.77 -4.05 21.43
C SER A 69 -6.40 -4.56 22.83
N PRO A 70 -5.15 -4.40 23.30
CA PRO A 70 -4.80 -4.85 24.66
C PRO A 70 -5.58 -4.12 25.73
N VAL A 71 -5.91 -2.84 25.52
CA VAL A 71 -6.67 -2.05 26.49
C VAL A 71 -8.06 -2.62 26.64
N VAL A 72 -8.71 -2.96 25.51
CA VAL A 72 -10.04 -3.57 25.54
C VAL A 72 -10.00 -4.91 26.24
N MET A 73 -9.01 -5.74 25.93
CA MET A 73 -8.90 -7.05 26.54
C MET A 73 -8.62 -6.98 28.04
N SER A 74 -7.75 -6.05 28.43
CA SER A 74 -7.46 -5.83 29.85
C SER A 74 -8.68 -5.29 30.58
N ALA A 75 -9.42 -4.41 29.93
CA ALA A 75 -10.61 -3.82 30.51
C ALA A 75 -11.70 -4.86 30.77
N LYS A 76 -11.81 -5.87 29.92
CA LYS A 76 -12.80 -6.95 30.08
C LYS A 76 -12.60 -7.73 31.36
N SER A 77 -11.37 -7.85 31.81
CA SER A 77 -11.07 -8.60 33.03
C SER A 77 -11.05 -7.73 34.26
N ALA A 78 -11.14 -6.40 34.09
CA ALA A 78 -11.11 -5.48 35.23
C ALA A 78 -12.52 -5.17 35.67
N THR A 79 -12.87 -5.59 36.89
CA THR A 79 -14.25 -5.42 37.39
C THR A 79 -14.47 -4.07 37.99
N ALA A 80 -13.43 -3.30 38.30
CA ALA A 80 -13.55 -2.07 39.02
C ALA A 80 -13.64 -0.81 38.15
N ARG A 81 -13.32 -0.89 36.88
CA ARG A 81 -13.33 0.26 35.99
C ARG A 81 -14.62 0.38 35.24
N THR A 82 -15.25 1.53 35.32
CA THR A 82 -16.47 1.77 34.55
C THR A 82 -16.20 2.56 33.28
N THR A 83 -15.12 3.35 33.25
CA THR A 83 -14.76 4.12 32.07
C THR A 83 -13.24 4.15 31.87
N ILE A 84 -12.83 4.30 30.63
CA ILE A 84 -11.43 4.44 30.25
C ILE A 84 -11.34 5.61 29.29
N ALA A 85 -10.34 6.47 29.49
CA ALA A 85 -10.13 7.59 28.61
C ALA A 85 -9.30 7.15 27.40
N TRP A 86 -9.72 7.53 26.22
CA TRP A 86 -9.00 7.25 24.98
C TRP A 86 -8.93 8.52 24.14
N GLY A 87 -7.77 8.77 23.53
CA GLY A 87 -7.59 9.97 22.73
C GLY A 87 -8.17 9.83 21.32
N ASP A 88 -8.89 10.85 20.90
CA ASP A 88 -9.38 10.90 19.51
C ASP A 88 -8.30 11.45 18.58
N ALA A 89 -8.62 11.64 17.30
CA ALA A 89 -7.67 12.13 16.31
C ALA A 89 -7.22 13.57 16.58
N GLU A 90 -7.98 14.31 17.36
CA GLU A 90 -7.65 15.68 17.74
C GLU A 90 -6.99 15.74 19.11
N ASN A 91 -6.55 14.60 19.61
CA ASN A 91 -5.86 14.47 20.88
C ASN A 91 -6.74 14.87 22.08
N GLN A 92 -8.04 14.75 21.94
CA GLN A 92 -8.97 14.98 23.03
C GLN A 92 -9.21 13.67 23.77
N GLN A 93 -9.14 13.69 25.08
CA GLN A 93 -9.36 12.48 25.88
C GLN A 93 -10.86 12.30 26.10
N VAL A 94 -11.37 11.17 25.63
CA VAL A 94 -12.79 10.85 25.71
C VAL A 94 -12.97 9.69 26.65
N LYS A 95 -13.83 9.85 27.64
CA LYS A 95 -14.12 8.76 28.58
C LYS A 95 -15.15 7.84 27.95
N LEU A 96 -14.80 6.59 27.85
CA LEU A 96 -15.63 5.58 27.21
C LEU A 96 -15.93 4.46 28.20
N SER A 97 -17.17 3.98 28.19
CA SER A 97 -17.51 2.79 28.94
C SER A 97 -16.85 1.60 28.26
N MET A 98 -16.81 0.47 28.99
CA MET A 98 -16.28 -0.75 28.45
C MET A 98 -16.95 -1.13 27.14
N GLN A 99 -18.26 -1.05 27.12
CA GLN A 99 -19.02 -1.37 25.91
C GLN A 99 -18.70 -0.45 24.76
N LYS A 100 -18.57 0.85 25.02
CA LYS A 100 -18.21 1.83 23.99
C LYS A 100 -16.79 1.62 23.49
N LEU A 101 -15.89 1.25 24.38
CA LEU A 101 -14.51 0.98 24.00
C LEU A 101 -14.43 -0.24 23.08
N GLU A 102 -15.23 -1.28 23.34
CA GLU A 102 -15.32 -2.43 22.45
C GLU A 102 -15.90 -2.05 21.09
N GLU A 103 -16.91 -1.21 21.09
CA GLU A 103 -17.52 -0.72 19.84
C GLU A 103 -16.51 0.11 19.06
N LEU A 104 -15.71 0.93 19.74
CA LEU A 104 -14.66 1.69 19.07
C LEU A 104 -13.65 0.77 18.41
N LEU A 105 -13.19 -0.26 19.12
CA LEU A 105 -12.25 -1.23 18.55
C LEU A 105 -12.86 -1.95 17.35
N THR A 106 -14.11 -2.38 17.45
CA THR A 106 -14.80 -3.04 16.36
C THR A 106 -14.89 -2.13 15.15
N SER A 107 -15.22 -0.86 15.35
CA SER A 107 -15.29 0.12 14.27
C SER A 107 -13.93 0.38 13.65
N MET A 108 -12.89 0.43 14.49
CA MET A 108 -11.52 0.63 14.02
C MET A 108 -11.05 -0.55 13.16
N VAL A 109 -11.32 -1.76 13.62
CA VAL A 109 -10.98 -2.98 12.86
C VAL A 109 -11.76 -3.04 11.57
N GLN A 110 -13.04 -2.68 11.59
CA GLN A 110 -13.86 -2.68 10.39
C GLN A 110 -13.36 -1.65 9.38
N ALA A 111 -12.94 -0.48 9.85
CA ALA A 111 -12.35 0.54 8.99
C ALA A 111 -11.05 0.02 8.34
N GLN A 112 -10.25 -0.74 9.09
CA GLN A 112 -9.03 -1.35 8.57
C GLN A 112 -9.34 -2.38 7.50
N VAL A 113 -10.34 -3.23 7.73
CA VAL A 113 -10.76 -4.24 6.75
C VAL A 113 -11.22 -3.58 5.46
N ASN A 114 -12.04 -2.53 5.59
CA ASN A 114 -12.54 -1.81 4.43
C ASN A 114 -11.40 -1.17 3.63
N ARG A 115 -10.44 -0.60 4.33
CA ARG A 115 -9.28 0.00 3.66
C ARG A 115 -8.43 -1.05 2.97
N ASN A 116 -8.22 -2.19 3.61
CA ASN A 116 -7.46 -3.29 3.02
C ASN A 116 -8.14 -3.82 1.77
N ASP A 117 -9.47 -3.90 1.77
CA ASP A 117 -10.22 -4.34 0.60
C ASP A 117 -10.01 -3.40 -0.58
N GLU A 118 -9.97 -2.09 -0.33
CA GLU A 118 -9.69 -1.10 -1.36
C GLU A 118 -8.27 -1.23 -1.89
N ILE A 119 -7.31 -1.45 -0.99
CA ILE A 119 -5.90 -1.64 -1.35
C ILE A 119 -5.77 -2.87 -2.24
N TYR A 120 -6.40 -3.97 -1.87
CA TYR A 120 -6.32 -5.22 -2.64
C TYR A 120 -7.00 -5.10 -3.99
N ARG A 121 -8.11 -4.36 -4.04
CA ARG A 121 -8.77 -4.11 -5.32
C ARG A 121 -7.85 -3.32 -6.24
N ARG A 122 -7.22 -2.27 -5.73
CA ARG A 122 -6.29 -1.47 -6.53
C ARG A 122 -5.08 -2.28 -6.96
N GLN A 123 -4.58 -3.15 -6.10
CA GLN A 123 -3.50 -4.05 -6.43
C GLN A 123 -3.86 -4.94 -7.61
N ARG A 124 -5.06 -5.52 -7.58
CA ARG A 124 -5.52 -6.37 -8.67
C ARG A 124 -5.66 -5.60 -9.96
N GLU A 125 -6.21 -4.39 -9.89
CA GLU A 125 -6.34 -3.51 -11.06
C GLU A 125 -4.98 -3.21 -11.67
N MET A 126 -4.01 -2.85 -10.86
CA MET A 126 -2.67 -2.54 -11.35
C MET A 126 -2.00 -3.75 -12.00
N LYS A 127 -2.16 -4.92 -11.39
CA LYS A 127 -1.59 -6.14 -11.97
C LYS A 127 -2.24 -6.48 -13.30
N GLU A 128 -3.54 -6.27 -13.41
CA GLU A 128 -4.25 -6.52 -14.65
C GLU A 128 -3.85 -5.52 -15.72
N GLU A 129 -3.79 -4.24 -15.40
CA GLU A 129 -3.34 -3.20 -16.32
C GLU A 129 -1.93 -3.51 -16.82
N LEU A 130 -1.05 -3.89 -15.90
CA LEU A 130 0.32 -4.22 -16.24
C LEU A 130 0.40 -5.42 -17.18
N ASN A 131 -0.39 -6.46 -16.92
CA ASN A 131 -0.38 -7.65 -17.76
C ASN A 131 -0.88 -7.38 -19.16
N ASN A 132 -1.70 -6.36 -19.34
CA ASN A 132 -2.22 -6.00 -20.66
C ASN A 132 -1.27 -5.13 -21.49
N LEU A 133 -0.18 -4.68 -20.89
CA LEU A 133 0.82 -3.91 -21.62
C LEU A 133 1.72 -4.84 -22.39
N ASP A 134 2.00 -4.49 -23.63
CA ASP A 134 2.77 -5.36 -24.52
C ASP A 134 4.02 -4.71 -25.08
N ASP A 135 4.36 -3.51 -24.66
CA ASP A 135 5.61 -2.87 -25.09
C ASP A 135 6.41 -2.38 -23.88
N LEU A 136 7.71 -2.41 -24.06
CA LEU A 136 8.64 -2.09 -22.96
C LEU A 136 8.51 -0.68 -22.44
N ARG A 137 8.25 0.26 -23.33
CA ARG A 137 8.11 1.66 -22.93
C ARG A 137 6.93 1.88 -22.00
N SER A 138 5.79 1.30 -22.36
CA SER A 138 4.58 1.41 -21.55
C SER A 138 4.75 0.73 -20.20
N ILE A 139 5.41 -0.42 -20.19
CA ILE A 139 5.67 -1.13 -18.94
C ILE A 139 6.54 -0.28 -18.02
N ARG A 140 7.62 0.27 -18.55
CA ARG A 140 8.52 1.10 -17.76
C ARG A 140 7.88 2.39 -17.29
N ALA A 141 6.93 2.90 -18.05
CA ALA A 141 6.22 4.13 -17.70
C ALA A 141 5.03 3.88 -16.77
N PHE A 142 4.70 2.62 -16.51
CA PHE A 142 3.57 2.29 -15.66
C PHE A 142 3.75 2.85 -14.26
N GLY A 143 2.78 3.65 -13.81
CA GLY A 143 2.84 4.28 -12.49
C GLY A 143 2.12 3.45 -11.45
N VAL A 144 2.80 3.18 -10.35
CA VAL A 144 2.24 2.44 -9.23
C VAL A 144 1.72 3.44 -8.20
N THR A 145 0.41 3.63 -8.19
CA THR A 145 -0.21 4.60 -7.27
C THR A 145 -1.55 4.12 -6.73
#